data_ae3c700d8df0437b677228c2ec80ef4c
#
_entry.id   ae3c700d8df0437b677228c2ec80ef4c
#
_cell.length_a   1.000
_cell.length_b   1.000
_cell.length_c   1.000
_cell.angle_alpha   90.00
_cell.angle_beta   90.00
_cell.angle_gamma   90.00
#
_symmetry.space_group_name_H-M   'P 1'
#
loop_
_entity.id
_entity.type
_entity.pdbx_description
1 polymer ?
#
loop_
_entity_poly.entity_id
_entity_poly.type
_entity_poly.pdbx_seq_one_letter_code
_entity_poly.pdbx_strand_id
1 'polypeptide(L)'
;MRTNVKTLAALVGIAVIATALPAQAATPTVSSKVKTQLLYLIEEEKLARDVYAALDAVSISQKFSNIAKSEQTHMDAVAGLLKTYGIKNPTTGKKPGVFTDKSLSALYKTLVAKGKLSELDAISVGVLIEKKDLADLATLSKIVTQADIQLVLANLKKGSENHLAAFQR
;
A
#
# COMPACT_ATOMS: atom_id res chain seq x y z
N MET A 1 43.42 -50.61 65.67
CA MET A 1 42.61 -50.67 64.44
C MET A 1 42.11 -49.27 64.10
N ARG A 2 42.59 -48.59 63.04
CA ARG A 2 42.18 -47.30 62.60
C ARG A 2 41.40 -47.43 61.28
N THR A 3 40.14 -47.20 61.27
CA THR A 3 39.27 -47.21 60.09
C THR A 3 39.29 -45.86 59.44
N ASN A 4 39.79 -45.78 58.22
CA ASN A 4 39.77 -44.62 57.36
C ASN A 4 38.41 -44.51 56.65
N VAL A 5 37.64 -43.49 56.96
CA VAL A 5 36.44 -43.12 56.17
C VAL A 5 36.86 -42.20 55.05
N LYS A 6 36.72 -42.65 53.81
CA LYS A 6 36.90 -41.79 52.62
C LYS A 6 35.58 -41.06 52.32
N THR A 7 35.60 -39.77 52.45
CA THR A 7 34.48 -38.89 52.10
C THR A 7 34.52 -38.67 50.59
N LEU A 8 33.46 -39.11 49.90
CA LEU A 8 33.27 -38.87 48.44
C LEU A 8 32.53 -37.54 48.24
N ALA A 9 33.22 -36.56 47.75
CA ALA A 9 32.59 -35.27 47.38
C ALA A 9 31.96 -35.40 45.99
N ALA A 10 30.63 -35.32 45.91
CA ALA A 10 29.90 -35.27 44.66
C ALA A 10 29.88 -33.82 44.14
N LEU A 11 30.54 -33.55 42.99
CA LEU A 11 30.43 -32.32 42.25
C LEU A 11 29.10 -32.28 41.45
N VAL A 12 28.15 -31.51 41.93
CA VAL A 12 26.93 -31.19 41.13
C VAL A 12 27.26 -30.09 40.12
N GLY A 13 27.42 -30.48 38.87
CA GLY A 13 27.60 -29.55 37.78
C GLY A 13 26.25 -28.91 37.41
N ILE A 14 26.09 -27.62 37.63
CA ILE A 14 24.93 -26.83 37.16
C ILE A 14 25.14 -26.55 35.69
N ALA A 15 24.41 -27.22 34.82
CA ALA A 15 24.36 -26.90 33.41
C ALA A 15 23.49 -25.61 33.20
N VAL A 16 24.13 -24.51 32.89
CA VAL A 16 23.42 -23.27 32.49
C VAL A 16 22.94 -23.44 31.04
N ILE A 17 21.67 -23.74 30.86
CA ILE A 17 21.04 -23.75 29.54
C ILE A 17 20.83 -22.28 29.13
N ALA A 18 21.70 -21.75 28.30
CA ALA A 18 21.51 -20.47 27.66
C ALA A 18 20.37 -20.58 26.63
N THR A 19 19.17 -20.16 27.00
CA THR A 19 18.06 -20.00 26.05
C THR A 19 18.37 -18.82 25.13
N ALA A 20 18.78 -19.11 23.90
CA ALA A 20 18.90 -18.08 22.86
C ALA A 20 17.51 -17.54 22.56
N LEU A 21 17.26 -16.27 22.92
CA LEU A 21 16.07 -15.53 22.49
C LEU A 21 16.07 -15.46 20.96
N PRO A 22 14.93 -15.70 20.28
CA PRO A 22 14.86 -15.55 18.84
C PRO A 22 15.23 -14.10 18.47
N ALA A 23 16.23 -13.96 17.60
CA ALA A 23 16.59 -12.66 17.05
C ALA A 23 15.38 -12.07 16.35
N GLN A 24 14.84 -10.95 16.86
CA GLN A 24 13.75 -10.24 16.23
C GLN A 24 14.26 -9.68 14.91
N ALA A 25 13.67 -10.11 13.79
CA ALA A 25 14.05 -9.60 12.48
C ALA A 25 13.86 -8.08 12.47
N ALA A 26 14.90 -7.34 12.10
CA ALA A 26 14.82 -5.89 11.98
C ALA A 26 13.78 -5.51 10.92
N THR A 27 12.95 -4.50 11.21
CA THR A 27 12.00 -3.95 10.23
C THR A 27 12.79 -3.48 8.99
N PRO A 28 12.44 -3.92 7.78
CA PRO A 28 13.11 -3.46 6.58
C PRO A 28 12.96 -1.94 6.41
N THR A 29 13.92 -1.31 5.77
CA THR A 29 13.92 0.14 5.58
C THR A 29 13.93 0.51 4.11
N VAL A 30 13.39 1.68 3.80
CA VAL A 30 13.44 2.32 2.48
C VAL A 30 14.03 3.72 2.61
N SER A 31 14.53 4.27 1.51
CA SER A 31 14.98 5.66 1.47
C SER A 31 13.81 6.63 1.74
N SER A 32 14.13 7.82 2.24
CA SER A 32 13.11 8.86 2.47
C SER A 32 12.32 9.19 1.20
N LYS A 33 12.98 9.15 0.05
CA LYS A 33 12.33 9.37 -1.26
C LYS A 33 11.30 8.28 -1.57
N VAL A 34 11.66 7.02 -1.42
CA VAL A 34 10.73 5.89 -1.62
C VAL A 34 9.58 5.96 -0.62
N LYS A 35 9.87 6.24 0.66
CA LYS A 35 8.83 6.42 1.68
C LYS A 35 7.81 7.50 1.29
N THR A 36 8.28 8.67 0.85
CA THR A 36 7.40 9.77 0.41
C THR A 36 6.52 9.34 -0.76
N GLN A 37 7.09 8.64 -1.74
CA GLN A 37 6.33 8.15 -2.90
C GLN A 37 5.31 7.07 -2.53
N LEU A 38 5.62 6.15 -1.60
CA LEU A 38 4.65 5.16 -1.12
C LEU A 38 3.47 5.81 -0.36
N LEU A 39 3.75 6.87 0.42
CA LEU A 39 2.71 7.64 1.10
C LEU A 39 1.81 8.39 0.11
N TYR A 40 2.39 8.92 -0.97
CA TYR A 40 1.64 9.56 -2.04
C TYR A 40 0.81 8.53 -2.82
N LEU A 41 1.41 7.40 -3.21
CA LEU A 41 0.76 6.33 -3.97
C LEU A 41 -0.52 5.82 -3.27
N ILE A 42 -0.48 5.52 -1.97
CA ILE A 42 -1.68 5.04 -1.28
C ILE A 42 -2.81 6.10 -1.23
N GLU A 43 -2.48 7.39 -1.18
CA GLU A 43 -3.47 8.46 -1.27
C GLU A 43 -3.96 8.66 -2.71
N GLU A 44 -3.15 8.36 -3.71
CA GLU A 44 -3.51 8.37 -5.13
C GLU A 44 -4.48 7.23 -5.48
N GLU A 45 -4.21 6.00 -5.04
CA GLU A 45 -5.16 4.88 -5.15
C GLU A 45 -6.49 5.19 -4.44
N LYS A 46 -6.41 5.82 -3.25
CA LYS A 46 -7.60 6.32 -2.57
C LYS A 46 -8.35 7.37 -3.39
N LEU A 47 -7.63 8.28 -4.06
CA LEU A 47 -8.24 9.28 -4.93
C LEU A 47 -9.03 8.60 -6.06
N ALA A 48 -8.42 7.65 -6.77
CA ALA A 48 -9.05 6.90 -7.85
C ALA A 48 -10.33 6.21 -7.35
N ARG A 49 -10.22 5.41 -6.27
CA ARG A 49 -11.37 4.75 -5.64
C ARG A 49 -12.49 5.72 -5.28
N ASP A 50 -12.17 6.82 -4.60
CA ASP A 50 -13.15 7.77 -4.09
C ASP A 50 -13.84 8.53 -5.23
N VAL A 51 -13.08 8.89 -6.28
CA VAL A 51 -13.65 9.52 -7.50
C VAL A 51 -14.58 8.55 -8.21
N TYR A 52 -14.15 7.31 -8.44
CA TYR A 52 -14.98 6.33 -9.14
C TYR A 52 -16.25 6.00 -8.37
N ALA A 53 -16.18 5.86 -7.05
CA ALA A 53 -17.37 5.71 -6.21
C ALA A 53 -18.32 6.91 -6.29
N ALA A 54 -17.80 8.14 -6.42
CA ALA A 54 -18.60 9.34 -6.57
C ALA A 54 -19.22 9.48 -7.97
N LEU A 55 -18.60 8.91 -9.01
CA LEU A 55 -19.07 8.95 -10.40
C LEU A 55 -19.97 7.79 -10.77
N ASP A 56 -19.97 6.70 -9.98
CA ASP A 56 -20.86 5.55 -10.20
C ASP A 56 -22.34 5.97 -10.22
N ALA A 57 -22.71 6.99 -9.43
CA ALA A 57 -24.07 7.51 -9.35
C ALA A 57 -24.56 8.21 -10.65
N VAL A 58 -23.66 8.62 -11.54
CA VAL A 58 -24.00 9.26 -12.83
C VAL A 58 -23.75 8.36 -14.04
N SER A 59 -23.18 7.17 -13.81
CA SER A 59 -22.92 6.20 -14.87
C SER A 59 -24.10 5.22 -15.02
N ILE A 60 -24.43 4.90 -16.25
CA ILE A 60 -25.41 3.84 -16.59
C ILE A 60 -24.79 2.45 -16.58
N SER A 61 -23.46 2.34 -16.47
CA SER A 61 -22.72 1.08 -16.45
C SER A 61 -22.14 0.80 -15.07
N GLN A 62 -21.92 -0.47 -14.71
CA GLN A 62 -21.24 -0.86 -13.47
C GLN A 62 -19.72 -0.68 -13.55
N LYS A 63 -19.20 0.01 -14.57
CA LYS A 63 -17.75 0.17 -14.80
C LYS A 63 -17.09 0.85 -13.61
N PHE A 64 -17.65 1.96 -13.15
CA PHE A 64 -17.08 2.74 -12.05
C PHE A 64 -17.10 1.99 -10.72
N SER A 65 -18.21 1.34 -10.36
CA SER A 65 -18.27 0.56 -9.11
C SER A 65 -17.31 -0.63 -9.13
N ASN A 66 -17.13 -1.30 -10.27
CA ASN A 66 -16.20 -2.42 -10.38
C ASN A 66 -14.74 -1.96 -10.28
N ILE A 67 -14.38 -0.87 -10.94
CA ILE A 67 -13.03 -0.31 -10.86
C ILE A 67 -12.76 0.25 -9.46
N ALA A 68 -13.71 0.94 -8.82
CA ALA A 68 -13.54 1.40 -7.44
C ALA A 68 -13.22 0.27 -6.45
N LYS A 69 -13.81 -0.93 -6.64
CA LYS A 69 -13.47 -2.12 -5.84
C LYS A 69 -12.03 -2.61 -6.12
N SER A 70 -11.60 -2.52 -7.37
CA SER A 70 -10.22 -2.86 -7.75
C SER A 70 -9.22 -1.88 -7.13
N GLU A 71 -9.52 -0.57 -7.10
CA GLU A 71 -8.68 0.43 -6.44
C GLU A 71 -8.60 0.23 -4.91
N GLN A 72 -9.65 -0.30 -4.29
CA GLN A 72 -9.54 -0.73 -2.89
C GLN A 72 -8.51 -1.85 -2.73
N THR A 73 -8.45 -2.81 -3.66
CA THR A 73 -7.44 -3.88 -3.64
C THR A 73 -6.02 -3.31 -3.84
N HIS A 74 -5.86 -2.31 -4.72
CA HIS A 74 -4.59 -1.58 -4.89
C HIS A 74 -4.18 -0.88 -3.59
N MET A 75 -5.09 -0.14 -2.95
CA MET A 75 -4.85 0.48 -1.65
C MET A 75 -4.42 -0.54 -0.59
N ASP A 76 -5.07 -1.71 -0.53
CA ASP A 76 -4.77 -2.74 0.46
C ASP A 76 -3.36 -3.32 0.22
N ALA A 77 -2.95 -3.49 -1.04
CA ALA A 77 -1.60 -3.93 -1.38
C ALA A 77 -0.53 -2.92 -0.94
N VAL A 78 -0.75 -1.62 -1.20
CA VAL A 78 0.17 -0.55 -0.74
C VAL A 78 0.16 -0.43 0.78
N ALA A 79 -1.00 -0.57 1.44
CA ALA A 79 -1.10 -0.59 2.91
C ALA A 79 -0.30 -1.74 3.52
N GLY A 80 -0.27 -2.90 2.87
CA GLY A 80 0.58 -4.04 3.23
C GLY A 80 2.06 -3.67 3.21
N LEU A 81 2.53 -2.99 2.16
CA LEU A 81 3.90 -2.48 2.09
C LEU A 81 4.19 -1.48 3.22
N LEU A 82 3.32 -0.49 3.42
CA LEU A 82 3.51 0.49 4.49
C LEU A 82 3.66 -0.19 5.87
N LYS A 83 2.84 -1.22 6.13
CA LYS A 83 2.93 -2.03 7.36
C LYS A 83 4.27 -2.76 7.46
N THR A 84 4.71 -3.42 6.39
CA THR A 84 6.00 -4.14 6.33
C THR A 84 7.18 -3.22 6.67
N TYR A 85 7.15 -1.99 6.17
CA TYR A 85 8.21 -0.99 6.37
C TYR A 85 8.01 -0.09 7.60
N GLY A 86 7.03 -0.39 8.47
CA GLY A 86 6.76 0.39 9.68
C GLY A 86 6.32 1.83 9.40
N ILE A 87 5.72 2.08 8.24
CA ILE A 87 5.25 3.40 7.80
C ILE A 87 3.77 3.55 8.17
N LYS A 88 3.42 4.62 8.88
CA LYS A 88 2.02 4.89 9.23
C LYS A 88 1.21 5.20 7.97
N ASN A 89 0.12 4.45 7.77
CA ASN A 89 -0.79 4.67 6.64
C ASN A 89 -1.59 5.98 6.82
N PRO A 90 -1.46 6.96 5.90
CA PRO A 90 -2.13 8.26 6.00
C PRO A 90 -3.62 8.20 5.70
N THR A 91 -4.13 7.11 5.09
CA THR A 91 -5.54 6.98 4.70
C THR A 91 -6.42 6.38 5.79
N THR A 92 -5.82 5.85 6.86
CA THR A 92 -6.55 5.18 7.95
C THR A 92 -7.61 6.09 8.58
N GLY A 93 -8.86 5.65 8.57
CA GLY A 93 -10.01 6.36 9.16
C GLY A 93 -10.46 7.60 8.37
N LYS A 94 -9.89 7.89 7.21
CA LYS A 94 -10.30 9.03 6.38
C LYS A 94 -11.55 8.72 5.57
N LYS A 95 -12.47 9.69 5.57
CA LYS A 95 -13.69 9.65 4.74
C LYS A 95 -13.34 9.80 3.25
N PRO A 96 -14.25 9.43 2.33
CA PRO A 96 -14.10 9.73 0.91
C PRO A 96 -13.82 11.22 0.66
N GLY A 97 -12.91 11.51 -0.25
CA GLY A 97 -12.49 12.87 -0.61
C GLY A 97 -11.60 13.59 0.41
N VAL A 98 -11.20 12.93 1.50
CA VAL A 98 -10.32 13.49 2.53
C VAL A 98 -8.92 12.87 2.41
N PHE A 99 -7.92 13.71 2.17
CA PHE A 99 -6.51 13.32 1.98
C PHE A 99 -5.60 14.10 2.93
N THR A 100 -4.40 13.58 3.18
CA THR A 100 -3.33 14.34 3.86
C THR A 100 -2.70 15.31 2.87
N ASP A 101 -2.51 14.86 1.64
CA ASP A 101 -2.02 15.69 0.55
C ASP A 101 -3.13 16.67 0.09
N LYS A 102 -2.83 17.96 0.19
CA LYS A 102 -3.79 19.02 -0.19
C LYS A 102 -4.01 19.11 -1.70
N SER A 103 -3.01 18.71 -2.49
CA SER A 103 -3.14 18.70 -3.96
C SER A 103 -4.11 17.61 -4.41
N LEU A 104 -4.06 16.42 -3.79
CA LEU A 104 -5.04 15.36 -4.04
C LEU A 104 -6.44 15.74 -3.56
N SER A 105 -6.57 16.49 -2.45
CA SER A 105 -7.86 17.02 -2.01
C SER A 105 -8.47 18.01 -3.01
N ALA A 106 -7.65 18.86 -3.62
CA ALA A 106 -8.09 19.78 -4.66
C ALA A 106 -8.44 19.04 -5.97
N LEU A 107 -7.58 18.08 -6.35
CA LEU A 107 -7.77 17.25 -7.54
C LEU A 107 -9.07 16.44 -7.45
N TYR A 108 -9.36 15.81 -6.32
CA TYR A 108 -10.62 15.09 -6.09
C TYR A 108 -11.85 15.97 -6.39
N LYS A 109 -11.88 17.19 -5.84
CA LYS A 109 -13.01 18.11 -6.06
C LYS A 109 -13.18 18.45 -7.55
N THR A 110 -12.08 18.75 -8.23
CA THR A 110 -12.07 19.08 -9.67
C THR A 110 -12.54 17.90 -10.51
N LEU A 111 -12.02 16.69 -10.24
CA LEU A 111 -12.36 15.48 -11.01
C LEU A 111 -13.83 15.08 -10.82
N VAL A 112 -14.33 15.11 -9.57
CA VAL A 112 -15.73 14.79 -9.28
C VAL A 112 -16.66 15.84 -9.90
N ALA A 113 -16.32 17.13 -9.80
CA ALA A 113 -17.14 18.18 -10.41
C ALA A 113 -17.20 18.01 -11.94
N LYS A 114 -16.05 17.74 -12.59
CA LYS A 114 -16.00 17.48 -14.03
C LYS A 114 -16.78 16.21 -14.41
N GLY A 115 -16.53 15.09 -13.75
CA GLY A 115 -17.12 13.81 -14.12
C GLY A 115 -18.65 13.76 -13.91
N LYS A 116 -19.21 14.63 -13.06
CA LYS A 116 -20.65 14.72 -12.83
C LYS A 116 -21.43 15.49 -13.92
N LEU A 117 -20.75 16.10 -14.88
CA LEU A 117 -21.41 16.85 -15.95
C LEU A 117 -22.10 15.92 -16.97
N SER A 118 -21.47 14.79 -17.29
CA SER A 118 -22.01 13.77 -18.20
C SER A 118 -21.28 12.46 -18.02
N GLU A 119 -21.82 11.36 -18.59
CA GLU A 119 -21.15 10.07 -18.64
C GLU A 119 -19.82 10.14 -19.44
N LEU A 120 -19.77 10.89 -20.53
CA LEU A 120 -18.55 11.10 -21.30
C LEU A 120 -17.49 11.84 -20.48
N ASP A 121 -17.87 12.81 -19.68
CA ASP A 121 -16.98 13.49 -18.76
C ASP A 121 -16.48 12.55 -17.66
N ALA A 122 -17.36 11.72 -17.12
CA ALA A 122 -16.97 10.68 -16.14
C ALA A 122 -15.92 9.73 -16.73
N ILE A 123 -16.15 9.19 -17.93
CA ILE A 123 -15.20 8.35 -18.65
C ILE A 123 -13.88 9.09 -18.89
N SER A 124 -13.93 10.34 -19.32
CA SER A 124 -12.73 11.18 -19.54
C SER A 124 -11.91 11.36 -18.25
N VAL A 125 -12.58 11.49 -17.11
CA VAL A 125 -11.95 11.54 -15.78
C VAL A 125 -11.28 10.22 -15.47
N GLY A 126 -11.93 9.08 -15.73
CA GLY A 126 -11.32 7.76 -15.55
C GLY A 126 -10.03 7.62 -16.36
N VAL A 127 -10.07 7.92 -17.66
CA VAL A 127 -8.88 7.90 -18.53
C VAL A 127 -7.74 8.79 -17.99
N LEU A 128 -8.07 9.96 -17.44
CA LEU A 128 -7.08 10.90 -16.91
C LEU A 128 -6.42 10.36 -15.64
N ILE A 129 -7.21 9.78 -14.73
CA ILE A 129 -6.69 9.17 -13.49
C ILE A 129 -5.75 8.02 -13.82
N GLU A 130 -6.18 7.05 -14.66
CA GLU A 130 -5.36 5.88 -14.98
C GLU A 130 -4.05 6.25 -15.68
N LYS A 131 -4.08 7.24 -16.58
CA LYS A 131 -2.85 7.73 -17.23
C LYS A 131 -1.88 8.36 -16.23
N LYS A 132 -2.41 9.11 -15.27
CA LYS A 132 -1.59 9.70 -14.22
C LYS A 132 -0.97 8.63 -13.33
N ASP A 133 -1.76 7.68 -12.86
CA ASP A 133 -1.31 6.57 -12.02
C ASP A 133 -0.20 5.77 -12.72
N LEU A 134 -0.39 5.36 -13.98
CA LEU A 134 0.62 4.66 -14.76
C LEU A 134 1.94 5.44 -14.87
N ALA A 135 1.90 6.77 -15.00
CA ALA A 135 3.09 7.61 -15.07
C ALA A 135 3.82 7.65 -13.72
N ASP A 136 3.08 7.73 -12.62
CA ASP A 136 3.64 7.79 -11.28
C ASP A 136 4.20 6.43 -10.83
N LEU A 137 3.52 5.33 -11.13
CA LEU A 137 4.03 3.96 -10.95
C LEU A 137 5.34 3.74 -11.72
N ALA A 138 5.41 4.18 -12.98
CA ALA A 138 6.62 4.08 -13.78
C ALA A 138 7.78 4.91 -13.20
N THR A 139 7.48 6.05 -12.60
CA THR A 139 8.48 6.91 -11.94
C THR A 139 8.98 6.28 -10.65
N LEU A 140 8.09 5.75 -9.83
CA LEU A 140 8.45 5.07 -8.57
C LEU A 140 9.25 3.80 -8.85
N SER A 141 8.88 3.00 -9.84
CA SER A 141 9.60 1.77 -10.21
C SER A 141 11.07 1.99 -10.55
N LYS A 142 11.44 3.18 -11.06
CA LYS A 142 12.85 3.51 -11.39
C LYS A 142 13.74 3.72 -10.17
N ILE A 143 13.17 4.03 -9.02
CA ILE A 143 13.95 4.37 -7.81
C ILE A 143 13.85 3.31 -6.71
N VAL A 144 12.97 2.31 -6.89
CA VAL A 144 12.77 1.22 -5.94
C VAL A 144 13.69 0.06 -6.29
N THR A 145 14.36 -0.50 -5.29
CA THR A 145 15.22 -1.69 -5.42
C THR A 145 14.70 -2.90 -4.66
N GLN A 146 13.71 -2.73 -3.79
CA GLN A 146 13.10 -3.77 -2.99
C GLN A 146 12.16 -4.62 -3.85
N ALA A 147 12.38 -5.94 -3.85
CA ALA A 147 11.66 -6.87 -4.71
C ALA A 147 10.16 -6.95 -4.39
N ASP A 148 9.80 -6.87 -3.12
CA ASP A 148 8.39 -6.85 -2.67
C ASP A 148 7.64 -5.60 -3.16
N ILE A 149 8.28 -4.43 -3.09
CA ILE A 149 7.69 -3.19 -3.62
C ILE A 149 7.57 -3.28 -5.15
N GLN A 150 8.63 -3.73 -5.85
CA GLN A 150 8.59 -3.91 -7.32
C GLN A 150 7.46 -4.83 -7.75
N LEU A 151 7.21 -5.92 -7.03
CA LEU A 151 6.11 -6.84 -7.32
C LEU A 151 4.75 -6.16 -7.17
N VAL A 152 4.53 -5.40 -6.10
CA VAL A 152 3.29 -4.65 -5.90
C VAL A 152 3.10 -3.62 -7.02
N LEU A 153 4.12 -2.81 -7.34
CA LEU A 153 4.04 -1.82 -8.42
C LEU A 153 3.71 -2.45 -9.78
N ALA A 154 4.27 -3.63 -10.08
CA ALA A 154 3.97 -4.36 -11.31
C ALA A 154 2.50 -4.82 -11.36
N ASN A 155 1.95 -5.26 -10.24
CA ASN A 155 0.55 -5.68 -10.14
C ASN A 155 -0.41 -4.48 -10.26
N LEU A 156 -0.11 -3.37 -9.59
CA LEU A 156 -0.89 -2.13 -9.71
C LEU A 156 -0.89 -1.66 -11.17
N LYS A 157 0.30 -1.55 -11.78
CA LYS A 157 0.44 -1.15 -13.19
C LYS A 157 -0.45 -1.98 -14.12
N LYS A 158 -0.44 -3.31 -13.96
CA LYS A 158 -1.29 -4.19 -14.76
C LYS A 158 -2.79 -3.92 -14.52
N GLY A 159 -3.19 -3.65 -13.27
CA GLY A 159 -4.56 -3.27 -12.92
C GLY A 159 -4.97 -1.98 -13.62
N SER A 160 -4.18 -0.92 -13.50
CA SER A 160 -4.44 0.40 -14.09
C SER A 160 -4.42 0.36 -15.63
N GLU A 161 -3.59 -0.49 -16.27
CA GLU A 161 -3.65 -0.74 -17.72
C GLU A 161 -5.01 -1.35 -18.11
N ASN A 162 -5.54 -2.30 -17.33
CA ASN A 162 -6.86 -2.89 -17.57
C ASN A 162 -8.00 -1.87 -17.35
N HIS A 163 -7.89 -1.03 -16.32
CA HIS A 163 -8.86 0.04 -16.05
C HIS A 163 -8.88 1.07 -17.18
N LEU A 164 -7.69 1.51 -17.61
CA LEU A 164 -7.56 2.42 -18.76
C LEU A 164 -8.21 1.85 -20.03
N ALA A 165 -7.93 0.57 -20.33
CA ALA A 165 -8.54 -0.10 -21.46
C ALA A 165 -10.07 -0.23 -21.31
N ALA A 166 -10.58 -0.39 -20.10
CA ALA A 166 -12.01 -0.42 -19.82
C ALA A 166 -12.69 0.94 -20.05
N PHE A 167 -12.03 2.06 -19.70
CA PHE A 167 -12.54 3.40 -19.96
C PHE A 167 -12.46 3.81 -21.44
N GLN A 168 -11.57 3.21 -22.23
CA GLN A 168 -11.38 3.51 -23.67
C GLN A 168 -12.28 2.68 -24.60
N ARG A 169 -13.01 1.72 -24.06
CA ARG A 169 -14.05 0.92 -24.75
C ARG A 169 -15.44 1.49 -24.48
#